data_45e78fdd4e94b87e6a4deace0e8af4fe
#
_entry.id   45e78fdd4e94b87e6a4deace0e8af4fe
#
_cell.length_a   1.000
_cell.length_b   1.000
_cell.length_c   1.000
_cell.angle_alpha   90.00
_cell.angle_beta   90.00
_cell.angle_gamma   90.00
#
_symmetry.space_group_name_H-M   'P 1'
#
loop_
_entity.id
_entity.type
_entity.pdbx_description
1 polymer ?
#
loop_
_entity_poly.entity_id
_entity_poly.type
_entity_poly.pdbx_seq_one_letter_code
_entity_poly.pdbx_strand_id
1 'polypeptide(L)'
;MALTVTACVIKDDIPYPIREAVVVAFEVDGQCDASDNGYAEAAIDKATRTVEVYVGDTVDLSALTIKRFEVSNEATIIPEKDICVHPNQFPSTSFTCQMGNPGSKVNFSNGDTHFTLRTYQDYEWTIRVRQLILREVQLEGQVGEAVIDPVNQNVIVYVASSVKLNHIKVHKFSLGGKNGTVSPDPTLESEFDFSNTQTFQVTMAGNREKQTWRVFVYKTNAVESVEASAFPRSVSATISGTIPMGTTPVVEYHAQGASEWTAANSGQITVSSTRFASEITGLRPGVTYTYRVTAGSAATAEKTFTTVGEQHLKNGSFDEWSSVIAKSGKELWQPWAEGDEPYWSTGNAGATTVGNSNSTYVDEGNRRFANLQSKYIVIKFAAGNIFTGDYVETDGSNGVLSFGRPFTSFPTKMRFEYKYHTSPITRTGGEWKDVYGNYISRTMYENLKGQPDSCQVYIALGDWDPVTYTSKGVAHTCPYLIRTRPSELHLLDQKDPHLIAYAQMTKGEDVNSWTTETLTLNYRVRDRQPKYIIVVASSSKYGDYFTGGEESLLQIDNIELLYE
;
A
#
# COMPACT_ATOMS: atom_id res chain seq x y z
N MET A 1 50.27 4.37 49.48
CA MET A 1 50.43 3.80 48.14
C MET A 1 49.03 3.58 47.58
N ALA A 2 48.52 4.55 46.84
CA ALA A 2 47.16 4.52 46.28
C ALA A 2 47.25 3.96 44.86
N LEU A 3 46.64 2.81 44.62
CA LEU A 3 46.47 2.27 43.27
C LEU A 3 45.34 3.02 42.59
N THR A 4 45.67 3.83 41.61
CA THR A 4 44.73 4.38 40.64
C THR A 4 44.46 3.33 39.56
N VAL A 5 43.27 2.75 39.59
CA VAL A 5 42.78 1.93 38.50
C VAL A 5 42.26 2.87 37.41
N THR A 6 43.02 3.03 36.34
CA THR A 6 42.54 3.67 35.11
C THR A 6 41.66 2.69 34.37
N ALA A 7 40.36 2.90 34.44
CA ALA A 7 39.41 2.23 33.55
C ALA A 7 39.61 2.82 32.14
N CYS A 8 40.12 2.01 31.21
CA CYS A 8 40.02 2.30 29.79
C CYS A 8 38.53 2.25 29.40
N VAL A 9 37.93 3.40 29.24
CA VAL A 9 36.67 3.51 28.50
C VAL A 9 37.03 3.34 27.03
N ILE A 10 36.79 2.17 26.49
CA ILE A 10 36.78 1.98 25.05
C ILE A 10 35.56 2.75 24.55
N LYS A 11 35.76 3.92 23.99
CA LYS A 11 34.76 4.61 23.20
C LYS A 11 34.57 3.80 21.93
N ASP A 12 33.44 3.13 21.84
CA ASP A 12 33.01 2.47 20.62
C ASP A 12 32.40 3.56 19.71
N ASP A 13 33.30 4.33 19.08
CA ASP A 13 32.92 5.45 18.18
C ASP A 13 32.70 4.97 16.73
N ILE A 14 32.36 3.70 16.52
CA ILE A 14 31.99 3.22 15.18
C ILE A 14 30.53 3.52 14.97
N PRO A 15 30.18 4.43 14.03
CA PRO A 15 28.76 4.62 13.66
C PRO A 15 28.31 3.35 12.95
N TYR A 16 27.55 2.52 13.65
CA TYR A 16 26.88 1.40 13.04
C TYR A 16 25.71 1.95 12.20
N PRO A 17 25.75 1.88 10.87
CA PRO A 17 24.59 2.22 10.07
C PRO A 17 23.45 1.28 10.49
N ILE A 18 22.27 1.84 10.77
CA ILE A 18 21.07 1.04 10.98
C ILE A 18 20.79 0.31 9.66
N ARG A 19 21.28 -0.92 9.55
CA ARG A 19 21.02 -1.78 8.40
C ARG A 19 19.84 -2.65 8.76
N GLU A 20 18.69 -2.33 8.19
CA GLU A 20 17.52 -3.17 8.28
C GLU A 20 17.84 -4.54 7.67
N ALA A 21 17.55 -5.62 8.41
CA ALA A 21 17.70 -6.97 7.89
C ALA A 21 16.55 -7.27 6.93
N VAL A 22 16.87 -7.45 5.65
CA VAL A 22 15.90 -7.67 4.61
C VAL A 22 16.18 -8.94 3.83
N VAL A 23 15.13 -9.60 3.36
CA VAL A 23 15.24 -10.64 2.33
C VAL A 23 15.56 -9.96 1.01
N VAL A 24 16.59 -10.46 0.32
CA VAL A 24 17.05 -9.95 -0.97
C VAL A 24 16.54 -10.81 -2.11
N ALA A 25 16.55 -12.13 -1.93
CA ALA A 25 16.01 -13.06 -2.91
C ALA A 25 15.50 -14.33 -2.22
N PHE A 26 14.45 -14.90 -2.77
CA PHE A 26 13.88 -16.18 -2.34
C PHE A 26 13.40 -16.96 -3.55
N GLU A 27 13.77 -18.23 -3.64
CA GLU A 27 13.39 -19.12 -4.72
C GLU A 27 13.16 -20.53 -4.20
N VAL A 28 12.10 -21.17 -4.66
CA VAL A 28 11.74 -22.54 -4.31
C VAL A 28 11.59 -23.41 -5.55
N ASP A 29 11.59 -24.71 -5.33
CA ASP A 29 11.34 -25.66 -6.42
C ASP A 29 9.89 -25.58 -6.91
N GLY A 30 9.70 -25.64 -8.24
CA GLY A 30 8.37 -25.52 -8.83
C GLY A 30 7.74 -24.14 -8.75
N GLN A 31 8.53 -23.09 -8.51
CA GLN A 31 8.04 -21.71 -8.50
C GLN A 31 7.53 -21.29 -9.87
N CYS A 32 6.39 -20.60 -9.88
CA CYS A 32 5.72 -20.16 -11.10
C CYS A 32 5.08 -18.78 -10.94
N ASP A 33 4.57 -18.21 -12.03
CA ASP A 33 3.74 -17.03 -12.01
C ASP A 33 2.31 -17.35 -11.52
N ALA A 34 1.52 -16.32 -11.22
CA ALA A 34 0.15 -16.46 -10.73
C ALA A 34 -0.83 -17.15 -11.70
N SER A 35 -0.39 -17.42 -12.93
CA SER A 35 -1.17 -18.10 -13.97
C SER A 35 -0.65 -19.53 -14.25
N ASP A 36 0.40 -19.96 -13.56
CA ASP A 36 1.12 -21.23 -13.79
C ASP A 36 1.58 -21.41 -15.25
N ASN A 37 1.99 -20.30 -15.88
CA ASN A 37 2.44 -20.30 -17.29
C ASN A 37 3.94 -20.03 -17.46
N GLY A 38 4.66 -19.73 -16.40
CA GLY A 38 6.08 -19.45 -16.45
C GLY A 38 6.69 -19.22 -15.08
N TYR A 39 7.96 -18.86 -15.04
CA TYR A 39 8.66 -18.49 -13.83
C TYR A 39 8.37 -17.02 -13.48
N ALA A 40 8.15 -16.74 -12.20
CA ALA A 40 8.17 -15.38 -11.66
C ALA A 40 9.04 -15.33 -10.41
N GLU A 41 9.71 -14.23 -10.20
CA GLU A 41 10.45 -13.99 -8.96
C GLU A 41 9.49 -13.86 -7.75
N ALA A 42 10.01 -14.14 -6.56
CA ALA A 42 9.26 -13.93 -5.33
C ALA A 42 8.89 -12.45 -5.16
N ALA A 43 7.67 -12.18 -4.77
CA ALA A 43 7.26 -10.85 -4.35
C ALA A 43 7.79 -10.59 -2.93
N ILE A 44 8.80 -9.73 -2.82
CA ILE A 44 9.44 -9.37 -1.55
C ILE A 44 9.00 -7.97 -1.15
N ASP A 45 8.15 -7.89 -0.16
CA ASP A 45 7.73 -6.62 0.45
C ASP A 45 8.54 -6.36 1.73
N LYS A 46 9.48 -5.41 1.62
CA LYS A 46 10.34 -5.02 2.73
C LYS A 46 9.58 -4.24 3.82
N ALA A 47 8.51 -3.55 3.46
CA ALA A 47 7.74 -2.77 4.41
C ALA A 47 6.88 -3.67 5.31
N THR A 48 6.25 -4.68 4.74
CA THR A 48 5.47 -5.68 5.49
C THR A 48 6.30 -6.86 5.94
N ARG A 49 7.56 -6.95 5.50
CA ARG A 49 8.47 -8.08 5.75
C ARG A 49 7.84 -9.41 5.35
N THR A 50 7.29 -9.43 4.14
CA THR A 50 6.68 -10.63 3.58
C THR A 50 7.35 -11.03 2.28
N VAL A 51 7.45 -12.34 2.09
CA VAL A 51 7.87 -12.98 0.86
C VAL A 51 6.72 -13.82 0.38
N GLU A 52 6.22 -13.57 -0.83
CA GLU A 52 5.16 -14.37 -1.42
C GLU A 52 5.64 -15.01 -2.72
N VAL A 53 5.40 -16.32 -2.85
CA VAL A 53 5.70 -17.09 -4.05
C VAL A 53 4.53 -17.98 -4.41
N TYR A 54 4.33 -18.17 -5.71
CA TYR A 54 3.42 -19.17 -6.26
C TYR A 54 4.19 -20.40 -6.69
N VAL A 55 3.61 -21.57 -6.47
CA VAL A 55 4.16 -22.84 -6.91
C VAL A 55 3.09 -23.66 -7.64
N GLY A 56 3.52 -24.48 -8.60
CA GLY A 56 2.63 -25.32 -9.37
C GLY A 56 1.94 -26.40 -8.52
N ASP A 57 0.90 -26.98 -9.07
CA ASP A 57 0.04 -27.97 -8.42
C ASP A 57 0.72 -29.30 -8.10
N THR A 58 1.84 -29.62 -8.76
CA THR A 58 2.64 -30.83 -8.51
C THR A 58 3.57 -30.71 -7.32
N VAL A 59 3.78 -29.51 -6.79
CA VAL A 59 4.74 -29.24 -5.72
C VAL A 59 4.24 -29.81 -4.38
N ASP A 60 5.13 -30.50 -3.68
CA ASP A 60 4.85 -30.99 -2.32
C ASP A 60 5.21 -29.93 -1.28
N LEU A 61 4.20 -29.24 -0.76
CA LEU A 61 4.38 -28.21 0.27
C LEU A 61 4.89 -28.74 1.59
N SER A 62 4.71 -30.05 1.87
CA SER A 62 5.17 -30.65 3.15
C SER A 62 6.69 -30.81 3.21
N ALA A 63 7.35 -30.77 2.05
CA ALA A 63 8.79 -30.96 1.94
C ALA A 63 9.37 -30.14 0.76
N LEU A 64 9.01 -28.86 0.67
CA LEU A 64 9.40 -27.98 -0.42
C LEU A 64 10.88 -27.60 -0.34
N THR A 65 11.60 -27.77 -1.43
CA THR A 65 13.02 -27.43 -1.55
C THR A 65 13.20 -25.93 -1.77
N ILE A 66 14.00 -25.29 -0.94
CA ILE A 66 14.48 -23.92 -1.17
C ILE A 66 15.70 -23.99 -2.08
N LYS A 67 15.65 -23.27 -3.20
CA LYS A 67 16.76 -23.14 -4.16
C LYS A 67 17.64 -21.94 -3.86
N ARG A 68 17.04 -20.84 -3.42
CA ARG A 68 17.76 -19.60 -3.14
C ARG A 68 17.10 -18.87 -1.98
N PHE A 69 17.90 -18.43 -1.02
CA PHE A 69 17.45 -17.59 0.07
C PHE A 69 18.57 -16.63 0.45
N GLU A 70 18.49 -15.41 -0.05
CA GLU A 70 19.50 -14.39 0.20
C GLU A 70 18.92 -13.30 1.10
N VAL A 71 19.68 -12.87 2.08
CA VAL A 71 19.33 -11.78 2.99
C VAL A 71 20.42 -10.72 2.96
N SER A 72 20.16 -9.56 3.53
CA SER A 72 21.14 -8.49 3.63
C SER A 72 22.41 -8.94 4.36
N ASN A 73 23.56 -8.32 4.01
CA ASN A 73 24.84 -8.61 4.63
C ASN A 73 24.76 -8.52 6.17
N GLU A 74 25.44 -9.44 6.85
CA GLU A 74 25.52 -9.54 8.32
C GLU A 74 24.21 -9.98 9.01
N ALA A 75 23.13 -10.22 8.27
CA ALA A 75 21.90 -10.78 8.84
C ALA A 75 22.05 -12.28 9.09
N THR A 76 21.59 -12.72 10.25
CA THR A 76 21.47 -14.14 10.62
C THR A 76 20.02 -14.57 10.52
N ILE A 77 19.77 -15.73 9.92
CA ILE A 77 18.43 -16.31 9.80
C ILE A 77 18.16 -17.22 10.99
N ILE A 78 17.06 -16.96 11.70
CA ILE A 78 16.60 -17.79 12.81
C ILE A 78 15.24 -18.36 12.41
N PRO A 79 15.16 -19.66 12.05
CA PRO A 79 13.91 -20.30 11.66
C PRO A 79 13.00 -20.50 12.88
N GLU A 80 11.69 -20.54 12.62
CA GLU A 80 10.73 -21.01 13.59
C GLU A 80 10.97 -22.50 13.88
N LYS A 81 10.62 -22.95 15.10
CA LYS A 81 10.75 -24.37 15.44
C LYS A 81 9.81 -25.20 14.58
N ASP A 82 10.27 -26.39 14.25
CA ASP A 82 9.49 -27.48 13.63
C ASP A 82 8.97 -27.21 12.20
N ILE A 83 9.41 -26.13 11.56
CA ILE A 83 9.07 -25.88 10.13
C ILE A 83 9.97 -26.65 9.17
N CYS A 84 11.17 -27.03 9.59
CA CYS A 84 12.13 -27.72 8.74
C CYS A 84 11.89 -29.22 8.78
N VAL A 85 11.82 -29.85 7.61
CA VAL A 85 11.76 -31.33 7.48
C VAL A 85 13.06 -31.95 8.01
N HIS A 86 14.15 -31.22 7.82
CA HIS A 86 15.47 -31.50 8.40
C HIS A 86 15.99 -30.25 9.08
N PRO A 87 15.73 -30.04 10.39
CA PRO A 87 16.00 -28.77 11.08
C PRO A 87 17.43 -28.24 10.96
N ASN A 88 18.40 -29.12 10.77
CA ASN A 88 19.82 -28.75 10.62
C ASN A 88 20.19 -28.24 9.20
N GLN A 89 19.24 -28.21 8.28
CA GLN A 89 19.49 -27.88 6.87
C GLN A 89 18.81 -26.59 6.43
N PHE A 90 17.77 -26.19 7.12
CA PHE A 90 17.08 -24.95 6.74
C PHE A 90 16.99 -23.93 7.82
N PRO A 91 16.84 -22.76 7.25
CA PRO A 91 17.90 -22.18 6.43
C PRO A 91 19.10 -22.15 7.32
N SER A 92 20.26 -22.27 6.81
CA SER A 92 21.42 -22.12 7.65
C SER A 92 21.31 -20.83 8.47
N THR A 93 21.65 -20.86 9.74
CA THR A 93 21.73 -19.66 10.59
C THR A 93 22.80 -18.68 10.13
N SER A 94 23.62 -19.08 9.16
CA SER A 94 24.60 -18.23 8.51
C SER A 94 24.14 -17.89 7.09
N PHE A 95 24.01 -16.62 6.80
CA PHE A 95 23.73 -16.12 5.46
C PHE A 95 24.72 -16.63 4.41
N THR A 96 25.96 -16.79 4.80
CA THR A 96 27.04 -17.32 3.95
C THR A 96 26.93 -18.80 3.67
N CYS A 97 26.16 -19.53 4.41
CA CYS A 97 25.89 -20.90 4.07
C CYS A 97 24.91 -21.05 2.96
N GLN A 98 24.56 -19.89 2.40
CA GLN A 98 23.86 -19.93 1.27
C GLN A 98 22.98 -20.99 1.08
N MET A 99 22.02 -20.67 1.41
CA MET A 99 21.21 -20.78 0.49
C MET A 99 21.30 -21.88 -0.35
N GLY A 100 22.10 -22.48 -0.24
CA GLY A 100 22.30 -23.41 -1.15
C GLY A 100 22.76 -24.70 -0.66
N ASN A 101 22.50 -25.16 0.45
CA ASN A 101 22.41 -26.59 0.55
C ASN A 101 21.32 -27.03 -0.39
N PRO A 102 21.65 -27.45 -1.64
CA PRO A 102 20.66 -27.97 -2.55
C PRO A 102 20.00 -29.12 -1.82
N GLY A 103 18.70 -28.99 -1.53
CA GLY A 103 17.96 -29.96 -0.77
C GLY A 103 17.46 -29.53 0.61
N SER A 104 17.68 -28.30 1.05
CA SER A 104 16.99 -27.78 2.23
C SER A 104 15.48 -27.85 2.00
N LYS A 105 14.79 -28.64 2.84
CA LYS A 105 13.36 -28.87 2.70
C LYS A 105 12.63 -28.27 3.89
N VAL A 106 11.59 -27.52 3.58
CA VAL A 106 10.74 -26.85 4.58
C VAL A 106 9.30 -27.23 4.36
N ASN A 107 8.58 -27.41 5.46
CA ASN A 107 7.15 -27.67 5.43
C ASN A 107 6.39 -26.35 5.38
N PHE A 108 5.79 -26.04 4.25
CA PHE A 108 4.90 -24.91 4.01
C PHE A 108 3.41 -25.32 3.97
N SER A 109 3.07 -26.58 4.26
CA SER A 109 1.69 -27.06 4.19
C SER A 109 0.79 -26.52 5.30
N ASN A 110 1.37 -25.99 6.39
CA ASN A 110 0.64 -25.47 7.54
C ASN A 110 0.26 -23.97 7.41
N GLY A 111 0.49 -23.37 6.26
CA GLY A 111 0.20 -21.96 6.00
C GLY A 111 1.44 -21.07 6.02
N ASP A 112 1.26 -19.83 6.44
CA ASP A 112 2.33 -18.84 6.49
C ASP A 112 3.45 -19.29 7.45
N THR A 113 4.69 -19.18 7.01
CA THR A 113 5.88 -19.60 7.75
C THR A 113 6.63 -18.37 8.24
N HIS A 114 6.96 -18.36 9.52
CA HIS A 114 7.63 -17.24 10.17
C HIS A 114 9.11 -17.55 10.43
N PHE A 115 9.93 -16.51 10.35
CA PHE A 115 11.35 -16.60 10.72
C PHE A 115 11.85 -15.21 11.11
N THR A 116 12.95 -15.18 11.85
CA THR A 116 13.57 -13.93 12.29
C THR A 116 14.87 -13.69 11.53
N LEU A 117 15.03 -12.49 11.00
CA LEU A 117 16.34 -11.99 10.59
C LEU A 117 16.93 -11.15 11.70
N ARG A 118 18.10 -11.53 12.18
CA ARG A 118 18.84 -10.83 13.22
C ARG A 118 20.08 -10.14 12.66
N THR A 119 20.17 -8.84 12.91
CA THR A 119 21.42 -8.08 12.85
C THR A 119 21.75 -7.58 14.26
N TYR A 120 21.64 -6.29 14.51
CA TYR A 120 21.64 -5.72 15.87
C TYR A 120 20.26 -5.80 16.54
N GLN A 121 19.21 -6.05 15.73
CA GLN A 121 17.81 -6.22 16.15
C GLN A 121 17.19 -7.42 15.45
N ASP A 122 16.07 -7.87 15.97
CA ASP A 122 15.28 -8.94 15.42
C ASP A 122 14.19 -8.36 14.52
N TYR A 123 14.10 -8.92 13.31
CA TYR A 123 13.09 -8.55 12.30
C TYR A 123 12.31 -9.80 11.94
N GLU A 124 11.04 -9.83 12.33
CA GLU A 124 10.16 -10.94 11.97
C GLU A 124 9.74 -10.83 10.50
N TRP A 125 9.91 -11.91 9.79
CA TRP A 125 9.55 -12.07 8.40
C TRP A 125 8.58 -13.23 8.22
N THR A 126 7.73 -13.13 7.19
CA THR A 126 6.76 -14.16 6.84
C THR A 126 6.98 -14.61 5.41
N ILE A 127 7.06 -15.93 5.19
CA ILE A 127 7.05 -16.53 3.85
C ILE A 127 5.67 -17.13 3.61
N ARG A 128 5.06 -16.74 2.48
CA ARG A 128 3.79 -17.25 1.98
C ARG A 128 4.03 -18.03 0.70
N VAL A 129 3.84 -19.35 0.78
CA VAL A 129 3.88 -20.20 -0.40
C VAL A 129 2.44 -20.52 -0.81
N ARG A 130 2.05 -20.07 -2.00
CA ARG A 130 0.70 -20.27 -2.55
C ARG A 130 0.74 -21.33 -3.62
N GLN A 131 0.17 -22.50 -3.34
CA GLN A 131 0.00 -23.54 -4.36
C GLN A 131 -1.16 -23.20 -5.28
N LEU A 132 -0.89 -23.13 -6.57
CA LEU A 132 -1.89 -22.85 -7.60
C LEU A 132 -2.57 -24.16 -8.01
N ILE A 133 -3.82 -24.32 -7.63
CA ILE A 133 -4.68 -25.40 -8.10
C ILE A 133 -5.74 -24.75 -8.98
N LEU A 134 -5.40 -24.59 -10.26
CA LEU A 134 -6.30 -23.99 -11.23
C LEU A 134 -7.41 -24.98 -11.58
N ARG A 135 -8.65 -24.62 -11.25
CA ARG A 135 -9.84 -25.41 -11.54
C ARG A 135 -10.68 -24.69 -12.57
N GLU A 136 -11.10 -25.43 -13.57
CA GLU A 136 -11.91 -24.89 -14.66
C GLU A 136 -12.92 -25.91 -15.15
N VAL A 137 -14.16 -25.48 -15.31
CA VAL A 137 -15.23 -26.29 -15.94
C VAL A 137 -15.90 -25.42 -16.99
N GLN A 138 -15.92 -25.92 -18.24
CA GLN A 138 -16.53 -25.24 -19.37
C GLN A 138 -17.39 -26.22 -20.16
N LEU A 139 -18.70 -25.98 -20.17
CA LEU A 139 -19.70 -26.78 -20.87
C LEU A 139 -20.26 -26.02 -22.07
N GLU A 140 -20.74 -26.74 -23.08
CA GLU A 140 -21.46 -26.13 -24.20
C GLU A 140 -22.74 -25.45 -23.72
N GLY A 141 -22.97 -24.22 -24.18
CA GLY A 141 -24.11 -23.40 -23.78
C GLY A 141 -24.11 -22.98 -22.31
N GLN A 142 -22.96 -23.02 -21.66
CA GLN A 142 -22.81 -22.54 -20.28
C GLN A 142 -23.10 -21.04 -20.20
N VAL A 143 -23.83 -20.65 -19.15
CA VAL A 143 -24.17 -19.26 -18.83
C VAL A 143 -23.47 -18.87 -17.52
N GLY A 144 -22.54 -17.94 -17.61
CA GLY A 144 -21.70 -17.52 -16.48
C GLY A 144 -20.61 -18.53 -16.14
N GLU A 145 -19.91 -18.27 -15.07
CA GLU A 145 -18.82 -19.14 -14.55
C GLU A 145 -19.39 -20.35 -13.80
N ALA A 146 -18.66 -21.45 -13.83
CA ALA A 146 -18.93 -22.55 -12.91
C ALA A 146 -18.60 -22.12 -11.48
N VAL A 147 -19.53 -22.35 -10.56
CA VAL A 147 -19.28 -22.17 -9.12
C VAL A 147 -18.58 -23.42 -8.60
N ILE A 148 -17.31 -23.29 -8.30
CA ILE A 148 -16.46 -24.40 -7.82
C ILE A 148 -16.22 -24.22 -6.32
N ASP A 149 -16.70 -25.17 -5.52
CA ASP A 149 -16.48 -25.21 -4.07
C ASP A 149 -15.47 -26.35 -3.73
N PRO A 150 -14.19 -26.01 -3.55
CA PRO A 150 -13.18 -27.01 -3.24
C PRO A 150 -13.29 -27.58 -1.81
N VAL A 151 -13.99 -26.91 -0.91
CA VAL A 151 -14.16 -27.38 0.48
C VAL A 151 -15.17 -28.51 0.53
N ASN A 152 -16.32 -28.33 -0.15
CA ASN A 152 -17.39 -29.32 -0.21
C ASN A 152 -17.30 -30.24 -1.45
N GLN A 153 -16.31 -30.05 -2.31
CA GLN A 153 -16.08 -30.77 -3.56
C GLN A 153 -17.33 -30.77 -4.46
N ASN A 154 -17.90 -29.60 -4.65
CA ASN A 154 -19.08 -29.40 -5.48
C ASN A 154 -18.79 -28.42 -6.62
N VAL A 155 -19.43 -28.67 -7.76
CA VAL A 155 -19.43 -27.76 -8.89
C VAL A 155 -20.89 -27.52 -9.30
N ILE A 156 -21.26 -26.27 -9.48
CA ILE A 156 -22.57 -25.87 -10.00
C ILE A 156 -22.33 -25.13 -11.32
N VAL A 157 -22.98 -25.60 -12.38
CA VAL A 157 -22.92 -24.98 -13.71
C VAL A 157 -24.33 -24.65 -14.17
N TYR A 158 -24.49 -23.46 -14.70
CA TYR A 158 -25.74 -23.05 -15.37
C TYR A 158 -25.54 -23.11 -16.89
N VAL A 159 -26.54 -23.65 -17.60
CA VAL A 159 -26.55 -23.70 -19.06
C VAL A 159 -27.84 -23.06 -19.58
N ALA A 160 -27.82 -22.57 -20.81
CA ALA A 160 -28.99 -21.97 -21.44
C ALA A 160 -30.17 -22.95 -21.48
N SER A 161 -31.40 -22.46 -21.36
CA SER A 161 -32.61 -23.28 -21.31
C SER A 161 -32.81 -24.15 -22.56
N SER A 162 -32.22 -23.75 -23.69
CA SER A 162 -32.22 -24.49 -24.96
C SER A 162 -31.31 -25.73 -24.96
N VAL A 163 -30.33 -25.80 -24.06
CA VAL A 163 -29.38 -26.91 -24.00
C VAL A 163 -30.04 -28.18 -23.52
N LYS A 164 -29.77 -29.29 -24.18
CA LYS A 164 -30.22 -30.62 -23.76
C LYS A 164 -29.23 -31.21 -22.76
N LEU A 165 -29.63 -31.37 -21.49
CA LEU A 165 -28.73 -31.81 -20.43
C LEU A 165 -28.12 -33.20 -20.64
N ASN A 166 -28.77 -34.05 -21.43
CA ASN A 166 -28.30 -35.38 -21.77
C ASN A 166 -27.34 -35.43 -22.98
N HIS A 167 -27.03 -34.28 -23.58
CA HIS A 167 -26.16 -34.14 -24.73
C HIS A 167 -25.35 -32.84 -24.62
N ILE A 168 -24.41 -32.77 -23.69
CA ILE A 168 -23.58 -31.59 -23.47
C ILE A 168 -22.14 -31.91 -23.86
N LYS A 169 -21.56 -31.13 -24.74
CA LYS A 169 -20.12 -31.17 -25.01
C LYS A 169 -19.36 -30.47 -23.90
N VAL A 170 -18.35 -31.12 -23.36
CA VAL A 170 -17.47 -30.59 -22.35
C VAL A 170 -16.20 -30.07 -23.02
N HIS A 171 -15.94 -28.76 -22.89
CA HIS A 171 -14.77 -28.13 -23.49
C HIS A 171 -13.55 -28.15 -22.58
N LYS A 172 -13.78 -27.94 -21.27
CA LYS A 172 -12.75 -28.01 -20.24
C LYS A 172 -13.32 -28.59 -18.96
N PHE A 173 -12.53 -29.44 -18.31
CA PHE A 173 -12.93 -30.06 -17.05
C PHE A 173 -11.68 -30.40 -16.23
N SER A 174 -11.24 -29.45 -15.40
CA SER A 174 -10.08 -29.59 -14.53
C SER A 174 -10.47 -29.25 -13.11
N LEU A 175 -10.46 -30.23 -12.20
CA LEU A 175 -10.80 -30.05 -10.79
C LEU A 175 -9.61 -30.33 -9.85
N GLY A 176 -8.63 -31.08 -10.34
CA GLY A 176 -7.44 -31.47 -9.57
C GLY A 176 -6.21 -30.60 -9.82
N GLY A 177 -6.36 -29.49 -10.53
CA GLY A 177 -5.28 -28.66 -11.04
C GLY A 177 -4.88 -29.04 -12.46
N LYS A 178 -3.91 -28.32 -13.04
CA LYS A 178 -3.42 -28.50 -14.41
C LYS A 178 -2.87 -29.91 -14.67
N ASN A 179 -2.22 -30.51 -13.67
CA ASN A 179 -1.63 -31.83 -13.72
C ASN A 179 -2.44 -32.90 -12.94
N GLY A 180 -3.62 -32.56 -12.48
CA GLY A 180 -4.55 -33.51 -11.89
C GLY A 180 -5.32 -34.28 -12.96
N THR A 181 -6.01 -35.36 -12.56
CA THR A 181 -6.84 -36.17 -13.47
C THR A 181 -8.24 -36.32 -12.90
N VAL A 182 -9.19 -36.52 -13.83
CA VAL A 182 -10.60 -36.73 -13.49
C VAL A 182 -11.06 -38.05 -14.12
N SER A 183 -11.87 -38.82 -13.38
CA SER A 183 -12.42 -40.09 -13.90
C SER A 183 -13.92 -40.23 -13.52
N PRO A 184 -14.82 -40.52 -14.48
CA PRO A 184 -14.55 -40.49 -15.93
C PRO A 184 -14.14 -39.09 -16.40
N ASP A 185 -13.36 -38.97 -17.45
CA ASP A 185 -13.01 -37.69 -18.06
C ASP A 185 -14.07 -37.32 -19.11
N PRO A 186 -14.93 -36.33 -18.80
CA PRO A 186 -16.05 -35.99 -19.69
C PRO A 186 -15.59 -35.23 -20.96
N THR A 187 -14.33 -34.79 -21.01
CA THR A 187 -13.79 -34.13 -22.21
C THR A 187 -13.44 -35.10 -23.33
N LEU A 188 -13.31 -36.39 -23.02
CA LEU A 188 -13.00 -37.43 -23.97
C LEU A 188 -14.26 -37.95 -24.70
N GLU A 189 -15.43 -37.67 -24.18
CA GLU A 189 -16.70 -38.05 -24.80
C GLU A 189 -17.16 -36.94 -25.76
N SER A 190 -17.83 -37.35 -26.85
CA SER A 190 -18.42 -36.38 -27.79
C SER A 190 -19.52 -35.54 -27.14
N GLU A 191 -20.30 -36.17 -26.26
CA GLU A 191 -21.37 -35.60 -25.47
C GLU A 191 -21.46 -36.32 -24.13
N PHE A 192 -21.76 -35.59 -23.06
CA PHE A 192 -21.89 -36.13 -21.70
C PHE A 192 -23.29 -35.86 -21.15
N ASP A 193 -23.83 -36.80 -20.37
CA ASP A 193 -25.17 -36.67 -19.77
C ASP A 193 -25.10 -36.04 -18.37
N PHE A 194 -25.59 -34.80 -18.25
CA PHE A 194 -25.75 -34.08 -16.99
C PHE A 194 -27.22 -33.93 -16.58
N SER A 195 -28.12 -34.78 -17.07
CA SER A 195 -29.54 -34.75 -16.66
C SER A 195 -29.72 -34.99 -15.15
N ASN A 196 -28.75 -35.65 -14.52
CA ASN A 196 -28.67 -35.87 -13.09
C ASN A 196 -27.31 -35.42 -12.57
N THR A 197 -27.22 -35.25 -11.24
CA THR A 197 -25.94 -34.97 -10.60
C THR A 197 -24.91 -36.04 -10.96
N GLN A 198 -23.77 -35.60 -11.50
CA GLN A 198 -22.66 -36.47 -11.85
C GLN A 198 -21.59 -36.47 -10.76
N THR A 199 -20.94 -37.61 -10.58
CA THR A 199 -19.89 -37.80 -9.59
C THR A 199 -18.59 -38.17 -10.30
N PHE A 200 -17.51 -37.47 -9.96
CA PHE A 200 -16.20 -37.65 -10.55
C PHE A 200 -15.15 -37.96 -9.48
N GLN A 201 -14.28 -38.91 -9.77
CA GLN A 201 -13.08 -39.13 -8.97
C GLN A 201 -11.97 -38.22 -9.49
N VAL A 202 -11.55 -37.29 -8.67
CA VAL A 202 -10.47 -36.35 -8.99
C VAL A 202 -9.21 -36.79 -8.28
N THR A 203 -8.15 -37.04 -9.03
CA THR A 203 -6.82 -37.27 -8.47
C THR A 203 -6.05 -35.95 -8.56
N MET A 204 -5.63 -35.43 -7.42
CA MET A 204 -4.85 -34.21 -7.35
C MET A 204 -3.48 -34.41 -8.00
N ALA A 205 -2.91 -33.37 -8.54
CA ALA A 205 -1.57 -33.39 -9.13
C ALA A 205 -0.55 -34.07 -8.20
N GLY A 206 0.36 -34.83 -8.76
CA GLY A 206 1.35 -35.63 -8.02
C GLY A 206 0.81 -36.91 -7.36
N ASN A 207 -0.39 -37.37 -7.73
CA ASN A 207 -1.05 -38.57 -7.18
C ASN A 207 -1.24 -38.56 -5.66
N ARG A 208 -1.29 -37.40 -5.04
CA ARG A 208 -1.24 -37.24 -3.58
C ARG A 208 -2.56 -37.54 -2.90
N GLU A 209 -3.68 -37.17 -3.52
CA GLU A 209 -5.00 -37.30 -2.93
C GLU A 209 -6.04 -37.60 -4.00
N LYS A 210 -7.02 -38.42 -3.65
CA LYS A 210 -8.22 -38.68 -4.45
C LYS A 210 -9.42 -38.08 -3.75
N GLN A 211 -10.16 -37.25 -4.47
CA GLN A 211 -11.36 -36.57 -3.99
C GLN A 211 -12.56 -36.98 -4.84
N THR A 212 -13.72 -37.02 -4.21
CA THR A 212 -14.98 -37.29 -4.90
C THR A 212 -15.74 -35.98 -5.06
N TRP A 213 -15.88 -35.56 -6.30
CA TRP A 213 -16.54 -34.30 -6.65
C TRP A 213 -17.92 -34.55 -7.23
N ARG A 214 -18.88 -33.69 -6.90
CA ARG A 214 -20.25 -33.70 -7.46
C ARG A 214 -20.47 -32.50 -8.34
N VAL A 215 -21.04 -32.73 -9.53
CA VAL A 215 -21.31 -31.67 -10.52
C VAL A 215 -22.81 -31.59 -10.75
N PHE A 216 -23.34 -30.41 -10.56
CA PHE A 216 -24.73 -30.07 -10.75
C PHE A 216 -24.85 -29.14 -11.95
N VAL A 217 -25.67 -29.51 -12.92
CA VAL A 217 -25.94 -28.67 -14.09
C VAL A 217 -27.40 -28.27 -14.11
N TYR A 218 -27.67 -26.98 -14.11
CA TYR A 218 -29.02 -26.44 -14.10
C TYR A 218 -29.28 -25.58 -15.33
N LYS A 219 -30.52 -25.66 -15.85
CA LYS A 219 -30.95 -24.75 -16.89
C LYS A 219 -31.29 -23.37 -16.33
N THR A 220 -30.93 -22.33 -17.07
CA THR A 220 -31.25 -20.95 -16.72
C THR A 220 -31.81 -20.22 -17.95
N ASN A 221 -32.71 -19.28 -17.71
CA ASN A 221 -33.22 -18.34 -18.73
C ASN A 221 -32.42 -17.02 -18.70
N ALA A 222 -31.32 -16.93 -17.96
CA ALA A 222 -30.47 -15.76 -17.99
C ALA A 222 -29.95 -15.54 -19.41
N VAL A 223 -30.15 -14.35 -19.93
CA VAL A 223 -29.63 -13.94 -21.24
C VAL A 223 -28.19 -13.54 -21.05
N GLU A 224 -27.31 -14.06 -21.89
CA GLU A 224 -25.95 -13.56 -21.95
C GLU A 224 -25.98 -12.09 -22.37
N SER A 225 -25.62 -11.22 -21.47
CA SER A 225 -25.59 -9.78 -21.70
C SER A 225 -24.23 -9.22 -21.31
N VAL A 226 -23.89 -8.07 -21.89
CA VAL A 226 -22.77 -7.25 -21.44
C VAL A 226 -23.31 -6.25 -20.43
N GLU A 227 -22.78 -6.31 -19.20
CA GLU A 227 -23.03 -5.31 -18.18
C GLU A 227 -21.74 -4.56 -17.89
N ALA A 228 -21.82 -3.25 -17.79
CA ALA A 228 -20.66 -2.42 -17.48
C ALA A 228 -21.04 -1.23 -16.59
N SER A 229 -20.11 -0.86 -15.74
CA SER A 229 -20.15 0.36 -14.92
C SER A 229 -18.80 1.08 -15.02
N ALA A 230 -18.82 2.39 -14.79
CA ALA A 230 -17.62 3.22 -14.78
C ALA A 230 -17.30 3.66 -13.35
N PHE A 231 -16.03 3.60 -12.97
CA PHE A 231 -15.49 4.28 -11.80
C PHE A 231 -14.56 5.40 -12.29
N PRO A 232 -15.04 6.67 -12.30
CA PRO A 232 -14.25 7.80 -12.78
C PRO A 232 -13.28 8.30 -11.71
N ARG A 233 -12.08 8.69 -12.15
CA ARG A 233 -11.10 9.50 -11.44
C ARG A 233 -10.90 10.82 -12.17
N SER A 234 -9.90 11.63 -11.81
CA SER A 234 -9.73 12.94 -12.45
C SER A 234 -9.25 12.86 -13.90
N VAL A 235 -8.27 11.99 -14.18
CA VAL A 235 -7.67 11.86 -15.53
C VAL A 235 -7.77 10.43 -16.09
N SER A 236 -8.52 9.58 -15.45
CA SER A 236 -8.73 8.19 -15.87
C SER A 236 -10.10 7.66 -15.41
N ALA A 237 -10.50 6.51 -15.93
CA ALA A 237 -11.66 5.77 -15.47
C ALA A 237 -11.44 4.26 -15.63
N THR A 238 -11.98 3.48 -14.70
CA THR A 238 -12.06 2.03 -14.84
C THR A 238 -13.47 1.66 -15.32
N ILE A 239 -13.58 1.05 -16.49
CA ILE A 239 -14.83 0.43 -16.97
C ILE A 239 -14.76 -1.05 -16.65
N SER A 240 -15.67 -1.54 -15.84
CA SER A 240 -15.68 -2.94 -15.44
C SER A 240 -17.09 -3.53 -15.47
N GLY A 241 -17.18 -4.85 -15.58
CA GLY A 241 -18.46 -5.52 -15.63
C GLY A 241 -18.37 -6.99 -16.02
N THR A 242 -19.44 -7.48 -16.64
CA THR A 242 -19.57 -8.86 -17.09
C THR A 242 -19.79 -8.94 -18.59
N ILE A 243 -19.25 -9.99 -19.20
CA ILE A 243 -19.34 -10.30 -20.62
C ILE A 243 -19.71 -11.79 -20.79
N PRO A 244 -20.25 -12.19 -21.94
CA PRO A 244 -20.43 -13.60 -22.26
C PRO A 244 -19.11 -14.36 -22.23
N MET A 245 -19.14 -15.59 -21.73
CA MET A 245 -17.94 -16.42 -21.60
C MET A 245 -17.26 -16.64 -22.95
N GLY A 246 -15.92 -16.58 -22.94
CA GLY A 246 -15.10 -16.79 -24.13
C GLY A 246 -15.11 -15.63 -25.12
N THR A 247 -15.74 -14.49 -24.78
CA THR A 247 -15.70 -13.29 -25.61
C THR A 247 -14.62 -12.31 -25.13
N THR A 248 -14.17 -11.46 -26.05
CA THR A 248 -13.24 -10.37 -25.74
C THR A 248 -14.00 -9.05 -25.77
N PRO A 249 -13.94 -8.23 -24.71
CA PRO A 249 -14.63 -6.94 -24.70
C PRO A 249 -13.87 -5.91 -25.54
N VAL A 250 -14.63 -5.06 -26.22
CA VAL A 250 -14.17 -3.82 -26.83
C VAL A 250 -14.85 -2.68 -26.08
N VAL A 251 -14.07 -1.82 -25.47
CA VAL A 251 -14.54 -0.64 -24.76
C VAL A 251 -14.26 0.58 -25.63
N GLU A 252 -15.29 1.33 -25.96
CA GLU A 252 -15.18 2.57 -26.74
C GLU A 252 -15.76 3.72 -25.96
N TYR A 253 -15.16 4.89 -26.11
CA TYR A 253 -15.61 6.11 -25.42
C TYR A 253 -15.34 7.36 -26.26
N HIS A 254 -16.05 8.44 -25.94
CA HIS A 254 -15.78 9.78 -26.45
C HIS A 254 -16.19 10.84 -25.43
N ALA A 255 -15.57 12.01 -25.49
CA ALA A 255 -16.00 13.15 -24.68
C ALA A 255 -17.35 13.68 -25.16
N GLN A 256 -18.15 14.23 -24.26
CA GLN A 256 -19.43 14.84 -24.59
C GLN A 256 -19.24 15.94 -25.68
N GLY A 257 -20.04 15.85 -26.74
CA GLY A 257 -19.97 16.75 -27.89
C GLY A 257 -18.97 16.31 -28.98
N ALA A 258 -18.18 15.27 -28.76
CA ALA A 258 -17.40 14.63 -29.82
C ALA A 258 -18.24 13.55 -30.52
N SER A 259 -17.99 13.34 -31.82
CA SER A 259 -18.69 12.32 -32.62
C SER A 259 -17.87 11.06 -32.87
N GLU A 260 -16.55 11.14 -32.66
CA GLU A 260 -15.63 10.04 -32.95
C GLU A 260 -15.43 9.17 -31.71
N TRP A 261 -15.59 7.87 -31.86
CA TRP A 261 -15.32 6.88 -30.83
C TRP A 261 -13.83 6.55 -30.76
N THR A 262 -13.29 6.55 -29.57
CA THR A 262 -11.93 6.10 -29.25
C THR A 262 -12.00 4.73 -28.58
N ALA A 263 -11.31 3.75 -29.13
CA ALA A 263 -11.19 2.46 -28.45
C ALA A 263 -10.19 2.52 -27.30
N ALA A 264 -10.54 1.91 -26.17
CA ALA A 264 -9.62 1.72 -25.07
C ALA A 264 -8.45 0.81 -25.51
N ASN A 265 -7.26 1.04 -24.96
CA ASN A 265 -6.10 0.22 -25.26
C ASN A 265 -6.33 -1.23 -24.82
N SER A 266 -6.27 -2.17 -25.76
CA SER A 266 -6.48 -3.60 -25.49
C SER A 266 -5.49 -4.18 -24.46
N GLY A 267 -4.29 -3.64 -24.36
CA GLY A 267 -3.29 -4.01 -23.34
C GLY A 267 -3.66 -3.58 -21.91
N GLN A 268 -4.68 -2.73 -21.75
CA GLN A 268 -5.21 -2.28 -20.48
C GLN A 268 -6.57 -2.93 -20.13
N ILE A 269 -6.95 -3.94 -20.89
CA ILE A 269 -8.17 -4.72 -20.64
C ILE A 269 -7.77 -6.05 -20.03
N THR A 270 -8.25 -6.32 -18.83
CA THR A 270 -8.12 -7.62 -18.16
C THR A 270 -9.44 -8.37 -18.25
N VAL A 271 -9.36 -9.66 -18.56
CA VAL A 271 -10.53 -10.55 -18.60
C VAL A 271 -10.26 -11.76 -17.73
N SER A 272 -11.20 -12.06 -16.84
CA SER A 272 -11.20 -13.26 -16.02
C SER A 272 -12.57 -13.91 -16.17
N SER A 273 -12.60 -14.93 -17.01
CA SER A 273 -13.79 -15.71 -17.39
C SER A 273 -14.92 -14.83 -17.95
N THR A 274 -15.90 -14.44 -17.14
CA THR A 274 -17.00 -13.54 -17.54
C THR A 274 -16.86 -12.12 -17.02
N ARG A 275 -15.79 -11.80 -16.31
CA ARG A 275 -15.55 -10.44 -15.79
C ARG A 275 -14.46 -9.75 -16.59
N PHE A 276 -14.61 -8.46 -16.77
CA PHE A 276 -13.59 -7.63 -17.37
C PHE A 276 -13.38 -6.34 -16.58
N ALA A 277 -12.19 -5.76 -16.73
CA ALA A 277 -11.89 -4.40 -16.33
C ALA A 277 -10.99 -3.77 -17.40
N SER A 278 -11.30 -2.54 -17.78
CA SER A 278 -10.56 -1.73 -18.73
C SER A 278 -10.20 -0.40 -18.09
N GLU A 279 -8.92 -0.06 -18.09
CA GLU A 279 -8.43 1.23 -17.65
C GLU A 279 -8.38 2.20 -18.83
N ILE A 280 -9.06 3.34 -18.70
CA ILE A 280 -9.00 4.45 -19.66
C ILE A 280 -8.19 5.57 -19.03
N THR A 281 -7.17 6.06 -19.70
CA THR A 281 -6.26 7.13 -19.24
C THR A 281 -6.25 8.31 -20.19
N GLY A 282 -5.67 9.44 -19.77
CA GLY A 282 -5.58 10.65 -20.61
C GLY A 282 -6.90 11.40 -20.73
N LEU A 283 -7.82 11.19 -19.80
CA LEU A 283 -9.07 11.93 -19.71
C LEU A 283 -8.83 13.32 -19.13
N ARG A 284 -9.76 14.24 -19.37
CA ARG A 284 -9.73 15.58 -18.79
C ARG A 284 -10.59 15.66 -17.54
N PRO A 285 -10.16 16.31 -16.47
CA PRO A 285 -10.94 16.50 -15.26
C PRO A 285 -12.26 17.25 -15.51
N GLY A 286 -13.32 16.83 -14.80
CA GLY A 286 -14.65 17.48 -14.86
C GLY A 286 -15.40 17.32 -16.19
N VAL A 287 -14.95 16.44 -17.07
CA VAL A 287 -15.56 16.22 -18.39
C VAL A 287 -16.43 14.98 -18.38
N THR A 288 -17.61 15.09 -18.98
CA THR A 288 -18.51 13.95 -19.20
C THR A 288 -18.09 13.19 -20.45
N TYR A 289 -18.03 11.87 -20.32
CA TYR A 289 -17.74 10.92 -21.39
C TYR A 289 -18.90 9.96 -21.58
N THR A 290 -19.17 9.60 -22.83
CA THR A 290 -20.05 8.50 -23.19
C THR A 290 -19.20 7.28 -23.49
N TYR A 291 -19.63 6.10 -23.05
CA TYR A 291 -18.95 4.84 -23.34
C TYR A 291 -19.93 3.72 -23.68
N ARG A 292 -19.44 2.73 -24.39
CA ARG A 292 -20.13 1.47 -24.69
C ARG A 292 -19.15 0.31 -24.64
N VAL A 293 -19.68 -0.86 -24.38
CA VAL A 293 -18.89 -2.10 -24.37
C VAL A 293 -19.57 -3.12 -25.26
N THR A 294 -18.80 -3.73 -26.14
CA THR A 294 -19.25 -4.84 -26.99
C THR A 294 -18.44 -6.08 -26.69
N ALA A 295 -19.07 -7.26 -26.70
CA ALA A 295 -18.38 -8.55 -26.53
C ALA A 295 -19.11 -9.63 -27.31
N GLY A 296 -18.48 -10.18 -28.36
CA GLY A 296 -19.16 -11.03 -29.35
C GLY A 296 -20.30 -10.29 -30.04
N SER A 297 -21.51 -10.85 -29.97
CA SER A 297 -22.73 -10.24 -30.51
C SER A 297 -23.49 -9.38 -29.49
N ALA A 298 -23.07 -9.38 -28.22
CA ALA A 298 -23.70 -8.61 -27.14
C ALA A 298 -23.08 -7.22 -26.98
N ALA A 299 -23.87 -6.25 -26.60
CA ALA A 299 -23.42 -4.88 -26.36
C ALA A 299 -24.21 -4.24 -25.22
N THR A 300 -23.57 -3.29 -24.51
CA THR A 300 -24.31 -2.38 -23.62
C THR A 300 -25.05 -1.32 -24.44
N ALA A 301 -26.08 -0.72 -23.85
CA ALA A 301 -26.49 0.62 -24.26
C ALA A 301 -25.33 1.62 -23.99
N GLU A 302 -25.40 2.78 -24.66
CA GLU A 302 -24.49 3.88 -24.33
C GLU A 302 -24.75 4.38 -22.91
N LYS A 303 -23.69 4.52 -22.14
CA LYS A 303 -23.68 4.99 -20.75
C LYS A 303 -22.75 6.17 -20.61
N THR A 304 -22.96 6.98 -19.59
CA THR A 304 -22.11 8.15 -19.34
C THR A 304 -21.45 8.07 -17.97
N PHE A 305 -20.29 8.72 -17.84
CA PHE A 305 -19.67 9.06 -16.58
C PHE A 305 -19.03 10.45 -16.68
N THR A 306 -18.86 11.11 -15.54
CA THR A 306 -18.15 12.39 -15.48
C THR A 306 -16.88 12.18 -14.65
N THR A 307 -15.73 12.55 -15.19
CA THR A 307 -14.47 12.54 -14.45
C THR A 307 -14.53 13.51 -13.27
N VAL A 308 -13.82 13.17 -12.21
CA VAL A 308 -13.77 14.05 -11.03
C VAL A 308 -12.98 15.31 -11.39
N GLY A 309 -13.51 16.48 -11.01
CA GLY A 309 -12.87 17.76 -11.23
C GLY A 309 -11.56 17.92 -10.44
N GLU A 310 -10.77 18.91 -10.80
CA GLU A 310 -9.58 19.28 -10.06
C GLU A 310 -9.94 19.98 -8.75
N GLN A 311 -9.18 19.70 -7.72
CA GLN A 311 -9.16 20.47 -6.47
C GLN A 311 -7.70 20.85 -6.16
N HIS A 312 -7.51 22.09 -5.71
CA HIS A 312 -6.20 22.64 -5.39
C HIS A 312 -6.06 22.94 -3.89
N LEU A 313 -4.83 23.03 -3.42
CA LEU A 313 -4.53 23.42 -2.06
C LEU A 313 -4.74 24.93 -1.91
N LYS A 314 -5.42 25.35 -0.81
CA LYS A 314 -5.50 26.77 -0.49
C LYS A 314 -4.13 27.23 0.03
N ASN A 315 -3.71 28.44 -0.33
CA ASN A 315 -2.44 29.03 0.10
C ASN A 315 -1.24 28.07 -0.04
N GLY A 316 -1.16 27.33 -1.15
CA GLY A 316 -0.02 26.42 -1.44
C GLY A 316 1.27 27.16 -1.75
N SER A 317 1.18 28.45 -2.11
CA SER A 317 2.31 29.38 -2.29
C SER A 317 2.79 30.01 -0.96
N PHE A 318 2.09 29.78 0.13
CA PHE A 318 2.40 30.36 1.44
C PHE A 318 2.59 31.89 1.47
N ASP A 319 1.91 32.61 0.59
CA ASP A 319 1.91 34.07 0.57
C ASP A 319 1.11 34.69 1.71
N GLU A 320 0.14 33.97 2.25
CA GLU A 320 -0.79 34.45 3.25
C GLU A 320 -0.41 33.96 4.65
N TRP A 321 -0.16 34.91 5.54
CA TRP A 321 0.16 34.68 6.93
C TRP A 321 -0.49 35.73 7.81
N SER A 322 -0.85 35.33 9.03
CA SER A 322 -1.30 36.24 10.10
C SER A 322 -0.66 35.84 11.42
N SER A 323 -0.83 36.67 12.45
CA SER A 323 -0.40 36.32 13.79
C SER A 323 -1.41 36.74 14.82
N VAL A 324 -1.43 36.05 15.95
CA VAL A 324 -2.18 36.41 17.14
C VAL A 324 -1.28 36.31 18.37
N ILE A 325 -1.63 37.04 19.43
CA ILE A 325 -0.88 36.91 20.68
C ILE A 325 -1.42 35.72 21.46
N ALA A 326 -0.58 34.73 21.66
CA ALA A 326 -0.90 33.56 22.48
C ALA A 326 -1.10 33.93 23.96
N LYS A 327 -1.71 33.04 24.75
CA LYS A 327 -1.90 33.24 26.20
C LYS A 327 -0.59 33.44 26.96
N SER A 328 0.51 32.95 26.44
CA SER A 328 1.87 33.17 26.98
C SER A 328 2.44 34.57 26.70
N GLY A 329 1.72 35.42 25.96
CA GLY A 329 2.21 36.73 25.49
C GLY A 329 3.16 36.64 24.28
N LYS A 330 3.32 35.47 23.70
CA LYS A 330 4.15 35.23 22.52
C LYS A 330 3.34 35.36 21.24
N GLU A 331 4.01 35.77 20.15
CA GLU A 331 3.42 35.82 18.82
C GLU A 331 3.27 34.43 18.22
N LEU A 332 2.03 34.07 17.90
CA LEU A 332 1.67 32.80 17.27
C LEU A 332 1.38 33.06 15.79
N TRP A 333 2.31 32.67 14.94
CA TRP A 333 2.19 32.77 13.48
C TRP A 333 1.30 31.66 12.92
N GLN A 334 0.44 32.05 11.97
CA GLN A 334 -0.59 31.23 11.35
C GLN A 334 -0.48 31.32 9.83
N PRO A 335 -0.47 30.20 9.08
CA PRO A 335 -0.30 30.18 7.63
C PRO A 335 -1.64 30.42 6.88
N TRP A 336 -2.34 31.50 7.22
CA TRP A 336 -3.55 31.99 6.53
C TRP A 336 -3.72 33.48 6.81
N ALA A 337 -4.47 34.19 5.94
CA ALA A 337 -4.77 35.59 6.11
C ALA A 337 -5.71 35.80 7.31
N GLU A 338 -5.63 37.00 7.93
CA GLU A 338 -6.54 37.36 9.03
C GLU A 338 -8.00 37.33 8.58
N GLY A 339 -8.83 36.59 9.29
CA GLY A 339 -10.25 36.42 9.02
C GLY A 339 -10.59 35.26 8.10
N ASP A 340 -9.59 34.58 7.51
CA ASP A 340 -9.81 33.40 6.67
C ASP A 340 -9.98 32.12 7.50
N GLU A 341 -10.67 31.14 6.90
CA GLU A 341 -10.78 29.79 7.47
C GLU A 341 -9.44 29.05 7.36
N PRO A 342 -8.94 28.48 8.47
CA PRO A 342 -7.69 27.72 8.47
C PRO A 342 -7.72 26.55 7.48
N TYR A 343 -6.72 26.46 6.62
CA TYR A 343 -6.51 25.30 5.76
C TYR A 343 -5.27 24.52 6.16
N TRP A 344 -4.18 25.24 6.41
CA TRP A 344 -2.95 24.73 6.98
C TRP A 344 -2.89 24.99 8.48
N SER A 345 -2.07 24.22 9.18
CA SER A 345 -1.73 24.46 10.57
C SER A 345 -0.25 24.13 10.82
N THR A 346 0.24 24.47 12.00
CA THR A 346 1.64 24.26 12.41
C THR A 346 1.71 23.82 13.88
N GLY A 347 2.90 23.40 14.32
CA GLY A 347 3.19 23.15 15.74
C GLY A 347 3.32 24.41 16.60
N ASN A 348 3.16 25.61 16.04
CA ASN A 348 3.36 26.88 16.73
C ASN A 348 2.52 27.06 18.00
N ALA A 349 1.28 26.55 18.02
CA ALA A 349 0.43 26.63 19.21
C ALA A 349 1.04 25.87 20.40
N GLY A 350 1.73 24.75 20.15
CA GLY A 350 2.53 24.06 21.16
C GLY A 350 3.81 24.83 21.51
N ALA A 351 4.53 25.30 20.51
CA ALA A 351 5.81 26.01 20.67
C ALA A 351 5.66 27.30 21.47
N THR A 352 4.61 28.07 21.22
CA THR A 352 4.36 29.36 21.89
C THR A 352 3.88 29.23 23.34
N THR A 353 3.64 28.01 23.84
CA THR A 353 3.33 27.85 25.29
C THR A 353 4.50 28.26 26.18
N VAL A 354 5.74 28.04 25.75
CA VAL A 354 6.96 28.32 26.51
C VAL A 354 8.04 29.03 25.69
N GLY A 355 7.96 29.02 24.37
CA GLY A 355 8.93 29.61 23.46
C GLY A 355 8.29 30.53 22.42
N ASN A 356 8.89 30.62 21.25
CA ASN A 356 8.41 31.37 20.09
C ASN A 356 7.98 30.43 18.97
N SER A 357 7.16 30.92 18.04
CA SER A 357 6.86 30.23 16.80
C SER A 357 8.15 29.82 16.08
N ASN A 358 8.17 28.60 15.57
CA ASN A 358 9.29 28.03 14.83
C ASN A 358 8.92 27.63 13.39
N SER A 359 7.68 27.87 13.01
CA SER A 359 7.15 27.82 11.66
C SER A 359 6.60 29.20 11.31
N THR A 360 7.27 29.91 10.42
CA THR A 360 6.98 31.29 10.06
C THR A 360 7.11 31.47 8.56
N TYR A 361 7.11 32.68 8.07
CA TYR A 361 7.46 32.99 6.68
C TYR A 361 8.73 33.85 6.59
N VAL A 362 9.29 33.92 5.40
CA VAL A 362 10.35 34.84 5.03
C VAL A 362 9.98 35.52 3.73
N ASP A 363 10.22 36.83 3.66
CA ASP A 363 10.16 37.62 2.43
C ASP A 363 11.57 37.76 1.84
N GLU A 364 11.79 37.25 0.63
CA GLU A 364 13.05 37.36 -0.11
C GLU A 364 12.77 37.96 -1.49
N GLY A 365 13.01 39.26 -1.65
CA GLY A 365 12.63 39.98 -2.85
C GLY A 365 11.11 40.06 -3.03
N ASN A 366 10.62 39.46 -4.12
CA ASN A 366 9.18 39.38 -4.42
C ASN A 366 8.57 38.05 -4.06
N ARG A 367 9.29 37.21 -3.32
CA ARG A 367 8.88 35.86 -2.93
C ARG A 367 8.66 35.78 -1.43
N ARG A 368 7.51 35.26 -1.04
CA ARG A 368 7.22 34.83 0.33
C ARG A 368 7.14 33.32 0.36
N PHE A 369 7.67 32.69 1.38
CA PHE A 369 7.67 31.24 1.53
C PHE A 369 7.64 30.82 2.99
N ALA A 370 7.19 29.60 3.27
CA ALA A 370 7.19 29.04 4.60
C ALA A 370 8.63 28.68 5.06
N ASN A 371 8.95 29.08 6.29
CA ASN A 371 10.26 28.90 6.94
C ASN A 371 10.08 28.04 8.19
N LEU A 372 10.41 26.77 8.08
CA LEU A 372 10.18 25.74 9.08
C LEU A 372 11.49 25.38 9.76
N GLN A 373 11.72 25.90 10.97
CA GLN A 373 12.97 25.70 11.69
C GLN A 373 12.82 24.79 12.89
N SER A 374 13.63 23.74 12.97
CA SER A 374 13.75 22.90 14.18
C SER A 374 14.45 23.65 15.30
N LYS A 375 13.91 23.58 16.51
CA LYS A 375 14.46 24.27 17.71
C LYS A 375 14.27 23.44 18.98
N TYR A 376 15.16 23.60 19.92
CA TYR A 376 14.92 23.16 21.28
C TYR A 376 14.16 24.26 22.03
N ILE A 377 12.91 24.01 22.34
CA ILE A 377 12.03 24.99 23.00
C ILE A 377 12.00 24.70 24.49
N VAL A 378 12.88 25.33 25.22
CA VAL A 378 13.03 25.33 26.70
C VAL A 378 13.07 23.92 27.32
N ILE A 379 12.11 23.08 27.05
CA ILE A 379 11.96 21.74 27.68
C ILE A 379 11.95 20.59 26.67
N LYS A 380 11.73 20.88 25.37
CA LYS A 380 11.53 19.84 24.37
C LYS A 380 11.98 20.29 22.99
N PHE A 381 12.42 19.34 22.18
CA PHE A 381 12.67 19.57 20.76
C PHE A 381 11.32 19.75 20.02
N ALA A 382 11.28 20.69 19.11
CA ALA A 382 10.14 20.93 18.21
C ALA A 382 10.64 21.12 16.78
N ALA A 383 10.25 20.22 15.89
CA ALA A 383 10.46 20.41 14.46
C ALA A 383 9.60 21.56 13.94
N GLY A 384 10.17 22.39 13.07
CA GLY A 384 9.38 23.30 12.26
C GLY A 384 8.54 22.49 11.28
N ASN A 385 7.23 22.71 11.28
CA ASN A 385 6.32 21.94 10.46
C ASN A 385 5.13 22.75 9.96
N ILE A 386 4.52 22.28 8.88
CA ILE A 386 3.26 22.78 8.37
C ILE A 386 2.47 21.58 7.81
N PHE A 387 1.16 21.55 8.04
CA PHE A 387 0.29 20.45 7.62
C PHE A 387 -1.13 20.92 7.30
N THR A 388 -1.82 20.21 6.43
CA THR A 388 -3.25 20.40 6.20
C THR A 388 -4.03 19.81 7.36
N GLY A 389 -4.78 20.66 8.06
CA GLY A 389 -5.51 20.25 9.27
C GLY A 389 -5.48 21.30 10.36
N ASP A 390 -5.70 20.88 11.60
CA ASP A 390 -5.82 21.76 12.76
C ASP A 390 -4.93 21.29 13.92
N TYR A 391 -4.33 22.25 14.63
CA TYR A 391 -3.75 22.00 15.94
C TYR A 391 -4.86 22.04 16.99
N VAL A 392 -5.19 20.90 17.61
CA VAL A 392 -6.34 20.80 18.52
C VAL A 392 -5.98 21.27 19.92
N GLU A 393 -4.94 20.69 20.51
CA GLU A 393 -4.46 21.12 21.82
C GLU A 393 -3.02 20.71 22.14
N THR A 394 -2.46 21.36 23.16
CA THR A 394 -1.23 20.90 23.82
C THR A 394 -1.60 20.06 25.03
N ASP A 395 -1.29 18.76 24.99
CA ASP A 395 -1.51 17.80 26.05
C ASP A 395 -0.20 17.57 26.84
N GLY A 396 -0.02 18.32 27.92
CA GLY A 396 1.25 18.43 28.65
C GLY A 396 2.31 19.11 27.79
N SER A 397 3.29 18.35 27.30
CA SER A 397 4.32 18.80 26.34
C SER A 397 4.15 18.15 24.96
N ASN A 398 3.01 17.53 24.68
CA ASN A 398 2.74 16.79 23.46
C ASN A 398 1.62 17.47 22.66
N GLY A 399 1.55 17.18 21.36
CA GLY A 399 0.51 17.70 20.49
C GLY A 399 -0.63 16.72 20.28
N VAL A 400 -1.85 17.26 20.19
CA VAL A 400 -3.01 16.59 19.61
C VAL A 400 -3.38 17.38 18.36
N LEU A 401 -3.39 16.72 17.21
CA LEU A 401 -3.57 17.33 15.90
C LEU A 401 -4.69 16.60 15.17
N SER A 402 -5.42 17.34 14.38
CA SER A 402 -6.40 16.80 13.42
C SER A 402 -5.84 16.97 12.02
N PHE A 403 -5.28 15.91 11.43
CA PHE A 403 -4.79 15.95 10.06
C PHE A 403 -5.93 15.75 9.08
N GLY A 404 -5.82 16.41 7.94
CA GLY A 404 -6.69 16.22 6.80
C GLY A 404 -7.68 17.35 6.57
N ARG A 405 -7.91 17.63 5.27
CA ARG A 405 -8.97 18.53 4.78
C ARG A 405 -9.86 17.77 3.80
N PRO A 406 -11.15 18.11 3.68
CA PRO A 406 -12.06 17.49 2.73
C PRO A 406 -11.49 17.54 1.31
N PHE A 407 -11.46 16.40 0.64
CA PHE A 407 -10.84 16.28 -0.67
C PHE A 407 -11.36 15.03 -1.40
N THR A 408 -11.81 15.19 -2.65
CA THR A 408 -12.43 14.10 -3.41
C THR A 408 -11.79 13.85 -4.77
N SER A 409 -10.78 14.65 -5.15
CA SER A 409 -10.10 14.54 -6.44
C SER A 409 -8.97 13.53 -6.42
N PHE A 410 -8.46 13.22 -7.62
CA PHE A 410 -7.40 12.23 -7.84
C PHE A 410 -6.20 12.87 -8.54
N PRO A 411 -5.38 13.68 -7.84
CA PRO A 411 -4.15 14.22 -8.42
C PRO A 411 -3.17 13.10 -8.71
N THR A 412 -2.41 13.22 -9.78
CA THR A 412 -1.38 12.24 -10.15
C THR A 412 -0.05 12.54 -9.49
N LYS A 413 0.23 13.83 -9.25
CA LYS A 413 1.49 14.28 -8.68
C LYS A 413 1.27 15.46 -7.72
N MET A 414 2.23 15.66 -6.82
CA MET A 414 2.39 16.88 -6.03
C MET A 414 3.75 17.48 -6.37
N ARG A 415 3.78 18.75 -6.73
CA ARG A 415 5.00 19.52 -7.02
C ARG A 415 5.16 20.61 -5.97
N PHE A 416 6.42 20.90 -5.59
CA PHE A 416 6.76 22.00 -4.70
C PHE A 416 8.21 22.44 -4.92
N GLU A 417 8.55 23.62 -4.41
CA GLU A 417 9.90 24.14 -4.40
C GLU A 417 10.43 24.21 -2.97
N TYR A 418 11.68 23.85 -2.76
CA TYR A 418 12.26 23.84 -1.43
C TYR A 418 13.76 24.17 -1.42
N LYS A 419 14.22 24.64 -0.26
CA LYS A 419 15.62 24.63 0.21
C LYS A 419 15.66 23.89 1.54
N TYR A 420 16.75 23.22 1.83
CA TYR A 420 16.93 22.53 3.10
C TYR A 420 18.35 22.73 3.63
N HIS A 421 18.45 23.08 4.91
CA HIS A 421 19.70 23.03 5.65
C HIS A 421 19.60 21.94 6.70
N THR A 422 20.48 20.95 6.61
CA THR A 422 20.58 19.87 7.62
C THR A 422 21.49 20.29 8.75
N SER A 423 21.16 19.90 9.97
CA SER A 423 22.06 20.00 11.11
C SER A 423 22.20 18.63 11.78
N PRO A 424 23.29 18.38 12.54
CA PRO A 424 23.41 17.13 13.28
C PRO A 424 22.24 16.93 14.24
N ILE A 425 21.73 15.72 14.37
CA ILE A 425 20.72 15.37 15.36
C ILE A 425 21.35 15.53 16.76
N THR A 426 20.93 16.53 17.48
CA THR A 426 21.42 16.88 18.82
C THR A 426 20.46 16.46 19.92
N ARG A 427 19.19 16.25 19.55
CA ARG A 427 18.12 15.85 20.47
C ARG A 427 17.51 14.53 20.02
N THR A 428 17.33 13.65 20.99
CA THR A 428 16.63 12.38 20.82
C THR A 428 15.49 12.30 21.83
N GLY A 429 14.34 11.86 21.39
CA GLY A 429 13.19 11.59 22.24
C GLY A 429 13.44 10.43 23.19
N GLY A 430 12.47 10.13 24.04
CA GLY A 430 12.53 8.99 24.94
C GLY A 430 12.18 7.66 24.28
N GLU A 431 11.89 6.66 25.11
CA GLU A 431 11.31 5.39 24.65
C GLU A 431 9.88 5.60 24.17
N TRP A 432 9.57 5.04 22.99
CA TRP A 432 8.28 5.19 22.32
C TRP A 432 7.76 3.86 21.84
N LYS A 433 6.45 3.78 21.67
CA LYS A 433 5.85 2.79 20.78
C LYS A 433 5.66 3.41 19.42
N ASP A 434 6.01 2.69 18.37
CA ASP A 434 5.63 3.07 17.00
C ASP A 434 4.12 2.94 16.79
N VAL A 435 3.65 3.34 15.62
CA VAL A 435 2.24 3.22 15.22
C VAL A 435 1.71 1.78 15.23
N TYR A 436 2.58 0.79 15.30
CA TYR A 436 2.26 -0.64 15.38
C TYR A 436 2.30 -1.19 16.82
N GLY A 437 2.58 -0.33 17.81
CA GLY A 437 2.72 -0.72 19.21
C GLY A 437 4.06 -1.35 19.59
N ASN A 438 5.03 -1.37 18.66
CA ASN A 438 6.38 -1.85 18.93
C ASN A 438 7.17 -0.79 19.71
N TYR A 439 7.93 -1.21 20.70
CA TYR A 439 8.86 -0.31 21.38
C TYR A 439 9.98 0.09 20.43
N ILE A 440 10.05 1.38 20.14
CA ILE A 440 11.25 1.97 19.56
C ILE A 440 12.20 2.22 20.72
N SER A 441 13.25 1.42 20.80
CA SER A 441 14.16 1.49 21.93
C SER A 441 14.88 2.83 21.96
N ARG A 442 15.19 3.30 23.17
CA ARG A 442 16.06 4.48 23.37
C ARG A 442 17.36 4.36 22.59
N THR A 443 17.93 3.17 22.51
CA THR A 443 19.14 2.85 21.77
C THR A 443 19.00 3.19 20.27
N MET A 444 17.85 2.99 19.67
CA MET A 444 17.62 3.32 18.26
C MET A 444 17.75 4.83 18.01
N TYR A 445 17.21 5.66 18.90
CA TYR A 445 17.35 7.12 18.77
C TYR A 445 18.71 7.65 19.20
N GLU A 446 19.36 7.03 20.20
CA GLU A 446 20.73 7.38 20.58
C GLU A 446 21.69 7.16 19.40
N ASN A 447 21.46 6.15 18.56
CA ASN A 447 22.26 5.89 17.35
C ASN A 447 22.06 6.96 16.26
N LEU A 448 20.98 7.73 16.29
CA LEU A 448 20.76 8.85 15.37
C LEU A 448 21.55 10.10 15.79
N LYS A 449 21.97 10.19 17.06
CA LYS A 449 22.66 11.36 17.59
C LYS A 449 23.97 11.62 16.87
N GLY A 450 24.12 12.85 16.37
CA GLY A 450 25.28 13.25 15.57
C GLY A 450 25.16 12.94 14.07
N GLN A 451 24.18 12.14 13.65
CA GLN A 451 23.89 11.94 12.23
C GLN A 451 23.23 13.19 11.65
N PRO A 452 23.36 13.46 10.34
CA PRO A 452 22.59 14.52 9.69
C PRO A 452 21.09 14.30 9.87
N ASP A 453 20.37 15.36 10.23
CA ASP A 453 18.89 15.33 10.25
C ASP A 453 18.35 15.28 8.82
N SER A 454 17.07 14.99 8.67
CA SER A 454 16.41 14.93 7.37
C SER A 454 15.07 15.65 7.42
N CYS A 455 14.79 16.50 6.43
CA CYS A 455 13.43 16.97 6.25
C CYS A 455 12.55 15.88 5.62
N GLN A 456 11.25 16.08 5.73
CA GLN A 456 10.23 15.22 5.15
C GLN A 456 9.10 16.05 4.58
N VAL A 457 8.67 15.71 3.36
CA VAL A 457 7.44 16.22 2.75
C VAL A 457 6.65 15.03 2.25
N TYR A 458 5.38 14.93 2.63
CA TYR A 458 4.53 13.85 2.14
C TYR A 458 3.10 14.29 1.86
N ILE A 459 2.44 13.52 1.02
CA ILE A 459 1.03 13.63 0.70
C ILE A 459 0.36 12.27 0.90
N ALA A 460 -0.83 12.28 1.52
CA ALA A 460 -1.68 11.12 1.68
C ALA A 460 -3.12 11.46 1.29
N LEU A 461 -3.75 10.58 0.53
CA LEU A 461 -5.19 10.61 0.26
C LEU A 461 -5.84 9.42 0.94
N GLY A 462 -6.95 9.62 1.61
CA GLY A 462 -7.65 8.54 2.27
C GLY A 462 -9.15 8.75 2.37
N ASP A 463 -9.86 7.65 2.65
CA ASP A 463 -11.30 7.65 2.92
C ASP A 463 -11.62 7.36 4.39
N TRP A 464 -10.74 7.79 5.28
CA TRP A 464 -10.87 7.61 6.74
C TRP A 464 -12.24 8.06 7.25
N ASP A 465 -12.73 7.38 8.26
CA ASP A 465 -13.91 7.81 9.01
C ASP A 465 -13.47 8.73 10.16
N PRO A 466 -13.96 9.98 10.21
CA PRO A 466 -13.55 10.92 11.22
C PRO A 466 -13.85 10.45 12.63
N VAL A 467 -12.93 10.72 13.54
CA VAL A 467 -13.11 10.44 14.98
C VAL A 467 -13.43 11.73 15.72
N THR A 468 -14.25 11.66 16.76
CA THR A 468 -14.52 12.80 17.64
C THR A 468 -13.52 12.78 18.79
N TYR A 469 -12.76 13.86 18.91
CA TYR A 469 -11.88 14.13 20.04
C TYR A 469 -12.43 15.31 20.86
N THR A 470 -12.53 15.14 22.17
CA THR A 470 -13.04 16.21 23.06
C THR A 470 -11.89 16.86 23.83
N SER A 471 -11.63 18.13 23.55
CA SER A 471 -10.68 18.98 24.28
C SER A 471 -11.43 20.02 25.11
N LYS A 472 -11.21 20.04 26.43
CA LYS A 472 -11.79 21.03 27.36
C LYS A 472 -13.30 21.23 27.18
N GLY A 473 -14.03 20.15 26.88
CA GLY A 473 -15.48 20.17 26.67
C GLY A 473 -15.92 20.58 25.26
N VAL A 474 -14.99 20.85 24.36
CA VAL A 474 -15.26 21.12 22.92
C VAL A 474 -14.99 19.87 22.12
N ALA A 475 -15.97 19.45 21.34
CA ALA A 475 -15.82 18.30 20.43
C ALA A 475 -15.19 18.75 19.10
N HIS A 476 -14.14 18.06 18.67
CA HIS A 476 -13.45 18.26 17.40
C HIS A 476 -13.65 17.03 16.53
N THR A 477 -14.11 17.21 15.30
CA THR A 477 -14.20 16.14 14.31
C THR A 477 -12.88 16.08 13.56
N CYS A 478 -12.12 14.99 13.77
CA CYS A 478 -10.77 14.82 13.24
C CYS A 478 -10.81 13.78 12.11
N PRO A 479 -10.55 14.16 10.84
CA PRO A 479 -10.41 13.19 9.75
C PRO A 479 -9.36 12.13 10.05
N TYR A 480 -8.20 12.55 10.58
CA TYR A 480 -7.15 11.67 11.07
C TYR A 480 -6.55 12.28 12.35
N LEU A 481 -6.81 11.64 13.49
CA LEU A 481 -6.33 12.13 14.78
C LEU A 481 -4.85 11.76 14.97
N ILE A 482 -4.00 12.75 15.20
CA ILE A 482 -2.58 12.57 15.53
C ILE A 482 -2.36 12.86 17.01
N ARG A 483 -1.61 12.00 17.69
CA ARG A 483 -1.23 12.16 19.09
C ARG A 483 0.25 11.85 19.26
N THR A 484 1.01 12.79 19.83
CA THR A 484 2.45 12.63 20.04
C THR A 484 2.81 12.27 21.49
N ARG A 485 1.82 11.99 22.34
CA ARG A 485 2.05 11.47 23.70
C ARG A 485 2.54 10.02 23.63
N PRO A 486 3.65 9.64 24.26
CA PRO A 486 4.23 8.30 24.15
C PRO A 486 3.27 7.14 24.48
N SER A 487 2.48 7.30 25.56
CA SER A 487 1.52 6.27 25.99
C SER A 487 0.29 6.14 25.08
N GLU A 488 0.09 7.09 24.18
CA GLU A 488 -1.07 7.22 23.31
C GLU A 488 -0.65 7.66 21.91
N LEU A 489 0.57 7.30 21.51
CA LEU A 489 1.11 7.67 20.21
C LEU A 489 0.22 7.16 19.09
N HIS A 490 -0.19 8.08 18.24
CA HIS A 490 -0.96 7.78 17.04
C HIS A 490 -0.51 8.72 15.93
N LEU A 491 0.19 8.19 14.96
CA LEU A 491 0.73 8.90 13.80
C LEU A 491 0.08 8.35 12.53
N LEU A 492 0.34 8.98 11.37
CA LEU A 492 -0.17 8.47 10.10
C LEU A 492 0.40 7.08 9.80
N ASP A 493 -0.48 6.09 9.78
CA ASP A 493 -0.11 4.71 9.46
C ASP A 493 -0.13 4.50 7.95
N GLN A 494 1.05 4.23 7.38
CA GLN A 494 1.15 3.90 5.97
C GLN A 494 0.55 2.53 5.60
N LYS A 495 0.20 1.69 6.57
CA LYS A 495 -0.50 0.40 6.34
C LYS A 495 -2.01 0.50 6.53
N ASP A 496 -2.51 1.68 6.88
CA ASP A 496 -3.94 1.91 7.06
C ASP A 496 -4.71 1.49 5.79
N PRO A 497 -5.70 0.60 5.88
CA PRO A 497 -6.50 0.15 4.74
C PRO A 497 -7.33 1.27 4.11
N HIS A 498 -7.52 2.39 4.81
CA HIS A 498 -8.19 3.60 4.31
C HIS A 498 -7.24 4.54 3.58
N LEU A 499 -5.94 4.25 3.54
CA LEU A 499 -4.96 5.02 2.77
C LEU A 499 -5.06 4.65 1.28
N ILE A 500 -5.58 5.56 0.47
CA ILE A 500 -5.83 5.38 -0.97
C ILE A 500 -4.57 5.65 -1.80
N ALA A 501 -3.88 6.76 -1.52
CA ALA A 501 -2.65 7.13 -2.23
C ALA A 501 -1.65 7.80 -1.30
N TYR A 502 -0.37 7.62 -1.59
CA TYR A 502 0.73 8.16 -0.80
C TYR A 502 1.94 8.48 -1.66
N ALA A 503 2.63 9.58 -1.33
CA ALA A 503 3.95 9.88 -1.85
C ALA A 503 4.75 10.67 -0.82
N GLN A 504 6.07 10.49 -0.79
CA GLN A 504 6.96 11.10 0.20
C GLN A 504 8.32 11.42 -0.40
N MET A 505 8.87 12.56 0.01
CA MET A 505 10.29 12.91 -0.09
C MET A 505 10.92 12.93 1.31
N THR A 506 12.15 12.43 1.40
CA THR A 506 13.03 12.62 2.56
C THR A 506 14.38 13.09 2.05
N LYS A 507 14.94 14.17 2.64
CA LYS A 507 16.23 14.73 2.26
C LYS A 507 17.08 15.00 3.49
N GLY A 508 18.27 14.39 3.56
CA GLY A 508 19.23 14.51 4.67
C GLY A 508 20.49 15.30 4.32
N GLU A 509 20.50 15.98 3.18
CA GLU A 509 21.63 16.78 2.68
C GLU A 509 21.20 18.21 2.47
N ASP A 510 22.15 19.15 2.52
CA ASP A 510 21.91 20.56 2.20
C ASP A 510 21.45 20.74 0.77
N VAL A 511 20.38 21.52 0.60
CA VAL A 511 19.85 22.02 -0.67
C VAL A 511 19.88 23.54 -0.62
N ASN A 512 20.99 24.12 -1.10
CA ASN A 512 21.30 25.54 -0.92
C ASN A 512 20.59 26.49 -1.92
N SER A 513 19.96 25.94 -2.96
CA SER A 513 19.20 26.71 -3.94
C SER A 513 17.78 26.19 -4.05
N TRP A 514 16.84 27.03 -4.46
CA TRP A 514 15.47 26.61 -4.74
C TRP A 514 15.48 25.46 -5.75
N THR A 515 14.96 24.34 -5.33
CA THR A 515 14.88 23.10 -6.10
C THR A 515 13.44 22.67 -6.21
N THR A 516 12.99 22.36 -7.40
CA THR A 516 11.65 21.81 -7.63
C THR A 516 11.68 20.31 -7.44
N GLU A 517 10.77 19.80 -6.61
CA GLU A 517 10.55 18.37 -6.41
C GLU A 517 9.14 18.00 -6.90
N THR A 518 9.01 16.81 -7.48
CA THR A 518 7.72 16.30 -7.96
C THR A 518 7.53 14.88 -7.48
N LEU A 519 6.56 14.69 -6.62
CA LEU A 519 6.18 13.40 -6.06
C LEU A 519 5.05 12.79 -6.88
N THR A 520 5.27 11.63 -7.49
CA THR A 520 4.21 10.86 -8.13
C THR A 520 3.44 10.09 -7.07
N LEU A 521 2.11 10.26 -7.00
CA LEU A 521 1.26 9.58 -6.05
C LEU A 521 1.13 8.10 -6.41
N ASN A 522 1.45 7.25 -5.45
CA ASN A 522 1.23 5.82 -5.57
C ASN A 522 -0.19 5.48 -5.07
N TYR A 523 -1.09 5.21 -6.00
CA TYR A 523 -2.45 4.78 -5.72
C TYR A 523 -2.48 3.28 -5.40
N ARG A 524 -2.72 2.94 -4.15
CA ARG A 524 -2.84 1.55 -3.65
C ARG A 524 -4.22 0.97 -3.93
N VAL A 525 -5.23 1.84 -3.98
CA VAL A 525 -6.63 1.52 -4.20
C VAL A 525 -7.14 2.42 -5.33
N ARG A 526 -7.85 1.83 -6.29
CA ARG A 526 -8.30 2.54 -7.49
C ARG A 526 -9.82 2.51 -7.69
N ASP A 527 -10.55 1.92 -6.76
CA ASP A 527 -12.01 1.72 -6.78
C ASP A 527 -12.74 2.43 -5.62
N ARG A 528 -12.00 3.26 -4.85
CA ARG A 528 -12.56 4.09 -3.78
C ARG A 528 -12.18 5.55 -3.99
N GLN A 529 -13.11 6.45 -3.67
CA GLN A 529 -12.89 7.89 -3.75
C GLN A 529 -12.29 8.42 -2.44
N PRO A 530 -11.26 9.28 -2.51
CA PRO A 530 -10.76 9.97 -1.33
C PRO A 530 -11.87 10.82 -0.68
N LYS A 531 -11.83 10.93 0.63
CA LYS A 531 -12.62 11.88 1.42
C LYS A 531 -11.75 13.02 1.95
N TYR A 532 -10.46 12.76 2.14
CA TYR A 532 -9.52 13.70 2.76
C TYR A 532 -8.14 13.67 2.11
N ILE A 533 -7.47 14.84 2.20
CA ILE A 533 -6.07 15.02 1.83
C ILE A 533 -5.26 15.43 3.04
N ILE A 534 -4.13 14.80 3.25
CA ILE A 534 -3.11 15.18 4.23
C ILE A 534 -1.85 15.54 3.45
N VAL A 535 -1.35 16.77 3.66
CA VAL A 535 -0.02 17.21 3.20
C VAL A 535 0.74 17.68 4.42
N VAL A 536 1.95 17.20 4.58
CA VAL A 536 2.83 17.57 5.69
C VAL A 536 4.22 17.91 5.18
N ALA A 537 4.79 18.99 5.65
CA ALA A 537 6.20 19.33 5.51
C ALA A 537 6.81 19.56 6.88
N SER A 538 7.96 18.94 7.15
CA SER A 538 8.67 19.04 8.42
C SER A 538 10.17 19.16 8.20
N SER A 539 10.83 20.05 8.94
CA SER A 539 12.28 20.23 8.93
C SER A 539 13.05 19.07 9.57
N SER A 540 12.36 18.24 10.38
CA SER A 540 12.93 17.03 10.99
C SER A 540 11.97 15.87 10.85
N LYS A 541 12.40 14.81 10.14
CA LYS A 541 11.61 13.60 9.89
C LYS A 541 11.12 12.91 11.15
N TYR A 542 11.92 12.94 12.20
CA TYR A 542 11.58 12.35 13.48
C TYR A 542 11.01 13.36 14.49
N GLY A 543 10.51 14.50 13.99
CA GLY A 543 9.94 15.58 14.82
C GLY A 543 8.82 15.13 15.74
N ASP A 544 7.94 14.23 15.28
CA ASP A 544 6.85 13.64 16.06
C ASP A 544 7.36 12.80 17.24
N TYR A 545 8.60 12.35 17.19
CA TYR A 545 9.33 11.68 18.26
C TYR A 545 10.25 12.62 19.03
N PHE A 546 10.11 13.94 18.86
CA PHE A 546 10.94 14.97 19.47
C PHE A 546 12.45 14.74 19.24
N THR A 547 12.79 14.25 18.07
CA THR A 547 14.14 13.88 17.66
C THR A 547 14.53 14.68 16.42
N GLY A 548 15.72 15.29 16.44
CA GLY A 548 16.24 16.06 15.31
C GLY A 548 17.40 16.99 15.64
N GLY A 549 17.81 17.74 14.63
CA GLY A 549 18.84 18.77 14.71
C GLY A 549 18.24 20.14 15.00
N GLU A 550 18.76 20.87 16.00
CA GLU A 550 18.15 22.13 16.48
C GLU A 550 18.18 23.27 15.45
N GLU A 551 19.01 23.18 14.43
CA GLU A 551 19.15 24.20 13.39
C GLU A 551 18.65 23.72 12.02
N SER A 552 18.13 22.50 11.93
CA SER A 552 17.56 22.00 10.68
C SER A 552 16.45 22.93 10.20
N LEU A 553 16.53 23.35 8.93
CA LEU A 553 15.68 24.37 8.34
C LEU A 553 15.15 23.92 6.98
N LEU A 554 13.85 23.75 6.88
CA LEU A 554 13.15 23.57 5.61
C LEU A 554 12.44 24.86 5.22
N GLN A 555 12.81 25.38 4.05
CA GLN A 555 12.09 26.45 3.38
C GLN A 555 11.31 25.81 2.23
N ILE A 556 10.01 26.06 2.15
CA ILE A 556 9.13 25.41 1.18
C ILE A 556 8.11 26.40 0.62
N ASP A 557 7.78 26.21 -0.65
CA ASP A 557 6.95 27.09 -1.42
C ASP A 557 6.23 26.36 -2.56
N ASN A 558 5.19 26.99 -3.10
CA ASN A 558 4.51 26.57 -4.34
C ASN A 558 4.09 25.08 -4.34
N ILE A 559 3.47 24.62 -3.26
CA ILE A 559 2.89 23.27 -3.24
C ILE A 559 1.64 23.24 -4.11
N GLU A 560 1.68 22.47 -5.17
CA GLU A 560 0.57 22.32 -6.10
C GLU A 560 0.27 20.85 -6.44
N LEU A 561 -0.97 20.58 -6.80
CA LEU A 561 -1.43 19.27 -7.23
C LEU A 561 -1.56 19.28 -8.76
N LEU A 562 -1.06 18.21 -9.40
CA LEU A 562 -1.07 18.06 -10.84
C LEU A 562 -2.00 16.91 -11.26
N TYR A 563 -2.67 17.11 -12.40
CA TYR A 563 -3.68 16.22 -12.97
C TYR A 563 -3.33 15.92 -14.45
N GLU A 564 -2.31 15.07 -14.66
CA GLU A 564 -1.77 14.77 -15.98
C GLU A 564 -1.50 13.26 -16.21
#